data_310dfbcdf3b6e5bbe38a21b73ac3d63a
#
_entry.id   310dfbcdf3b6e5bbe38a21b73ac3d63a
#
_cell.length_a   1.000
_cell.length_b   1.000
_cell.length_c   1.000
_cell.angle_alpha   90.00
_cell.angle_beta   90.00
_cell.angle_gamma   90.00
#
_symmetry.space_group_name_H-M   'P 1'
#
loop_
_entity.id
_entity.type
_entity.pdbx_description
1 polymer ?
#
loop_
_entity_poly.entity_id
_entity_poly.type
_entity_poly.pdbx_seq_one_letter_code
_entity_poly.pdbx_strand_id
1 'polypeptide(L)'
;MGAESEGLRPTSVMIVDDQRYARLGLALMIRKAPDLHVVAEAGDGQEALEVLEGLNRSTGLPDVVLMDVRMPGMDGISATRAVARRFPTVKVLVLTTYDEDDYAFGALEVGASGFLLKDVRAAQLAQAVRAVAQGDAVLTPRITR
;
A
#
# COMPACT_ATOMS: atom_id res chain seq x y z
N MET A 1 3.18 22.14 -21.37
CA MET A 1 4.19 21.06 -21.20
C MET A 1 4.76 21.06 -19.80
N GLY A 2 5.38 22.14 -19.40
CA GLY A 2 6.01 22.17 -18.09
C GLY A 2 5.06 21.95 -16.95
N ALA A 3 3.90 22.58 -16.99
CA ALA A 3 2.94 22.45 -15.91
C ALA A 3 2.42 21.02 -15.78
N GLU A 4 2.23 20.35 -16.91
CA GLU A 4 1.78 18.97 -16.90
C GLU A 4 2.84 18.06 -16.31
N SER A 5 4.10 18.26 -16.68
CA SER A 5 5.20 17.48 -16.16
C SER A 5 5.33 17.66 -14.66
N GLU A 6 5.17 18.89 -14.19
CA GLU A 6 5.30 19.19 -12.77
C GLU A 6 4.18 18.57 -11.94
N GLY A 7 2.97 18.53 -12.49
CA GLY A 7 1.83 18.00 -11.77
C GLY A 7 1.73 16.49 -11.82
N LEU A 8 2.57 15.85 -12.65
CA LEU A 8 2.43 14.44 -12.92
C LEU A 8 3.64 13.62 -12.48
N ARG A 9 4.23 13.99 -11.35
CA ARG A 9 5.28 13.15 -10.82
C ARG A 9 4.71 11.76 -10.52
N PRO A 10 5.48 10.70 -10.73
CA PRO A 10 4.99 9.35 -10.48
C PRO A 10 4.57 9.16 -9.02
N THR A 11 3.50 8.41 -8.83
CA THR A 11 3.09 8.00 -7.49
C THR A 11 4.01 6.89 -7.02
N SER A 12 4.61 7.06 -5.86
CA SER A 12 5.56 6.09 -5.33
C SER A 12 4.87 5.09 -4.42
N VAL A 13 5.22 3.83 -4.59
CA VAL A 13 4.57 2.71 -3.92
C VAL A 13 5.60 1.85 -3.21
N MET A 14 5.31 1.47 -1.99
CA MET A 14 6.06 0.48 -1.24
C MET A 14 5.22 -0.77 -1.10
N ILE A 15 5.83 -1.93 -1.23
CA ILE A 15 5.11 -3.21 -1.15
C ILE A 15 5.59 -3.98 0.09
N VAL A 16 4.65 -4.40 0.93
CA VAL A 16 4.95 -5.15 2.15
C VAL A 16 4.18 -6.46 2.12
N ASP A 17 4.92 -7.56 2.01
CA ASP A 17 4.36 -8.91 1.95
C ASP A 17 5.46 -9.87 2.34
N ASP A 18 5.16 -10.88 3.15
CA ASP A 18 6.19 -11.80 3.62
C ASP A 18 6.63 -12.81 2.56
N GLN A 19 5.90 -12.92 1.45
CA GLN A 19 6.24 -13.85 0.40
C GLN A 19 6.88 -13.12 -0.77
N ARG A 20 8.10 -13.53 -1.09
CA ARG A 20 8.86 -12.85 -2.12
C ARG A 20 8.17 -12.87 -3.48
N TYR A 21 7.59 -14.01 -3.86
CA TYR A 21 6.94 -14.09 -5.15
C TYR A 21 5.69 -13.23 -5.22
N ALA A 22 5.01 -13.04 -4.09
CA ALA A 22 3.85 -12.15 -4.05
C ALA A 22 4.28 -10.70 -4.26
N ARG A 23 5.38 -10.29 -3.63
CA ARG A 23 5.92 -8.94 -3.86
C ARG A 23 6.30 -8.75 -5.33
N LEU A 24 6.93 -9.77 -5.93
CA LEU A 24 7.29 -9.70 -7.34
C LEU A 24 6.06 -9.53 -8.22
N GLY A 25 5.01 -10.30 -7.95
CA GLY A 25 3.77 -10.20 -8.72
C GLY A 25 3.14 -8.82 -8.62
N LEU A 26 3.07 -8.27 -7.40
CA LEU A 26 2.53 -6.92 -7.21
C LEU A 26 3.38 -5.88 -7.92
N ALA A 27 4.70 -6.00 -7.84
CA ALA A 27 5.59 -5.06 -8.51
C ALA A 27 5.38 -5.08 -10.03
N LEU A 28 5.20 -6.26 -10.60
CA LEU A 28 4.94 -6.38 -12.04
C LEU A 28 3.62 -5.72 -12.42
N MET A 29 2.60 -5.87 -11.58
CA MET A 29 1.31 -5.22 -11.82
C MET A 29 1.44 -3.70 -11.78
N ILE A 30 2.16 -3.18 -10.80
CA ILE A 30 2.36 -1.73 -10.65
C ILE A 30 3.13 -1.19 -11.85
N ARG A 31 4.13 -1.93 -12.33
CA ARG A 31 4.96 -1.46 -13.46
C ARG A 31 4.19 -1.30 -14.76
N LYS A 32 3.03 -1.94 -14.87
CA LYS A 32 2.18 -1.76 -16.06
C LYS A 32 1.59 -0.38 -16.15
N ALA A 33 1.54 0.35 -15.04
CA ALA A 33 1.01 1.72 -15.01
C ALA A 33 2.18 2.70 -15.03
N PRO A 34 2.35 3.48 -16.09
CA PRO A 34 3.52 4.36 -16.21
C PRO A 34 3.58 5.48 -15.20
N ASP A 35 2.46 5.80 -14.58
CA ASP A 35 2.40 6.84 -13.55
C ASP A 35 2.66 6.34 -12.14
N LEU A 36 2.94 5.04 -11.97
CA LEU A 36 3.23 4.44 -10.67
C LEU A 36 4.61 3.82 -10.71
N HIS A 37 5.32 3.84 -9.58
CA HIS A 37 6.59 3.12 -9.51
C HIS A 37 6.84 2.61 -8.10
N VAL A 38 7.49 1.47 -8.02
CA VAL A 38 7.84 0.82 -6.76
C VAL A 38 9.18 1.38 -6.28
N VAL A 39 9.19 1.93 -5.08
CA VAL A 39 10.40 2.53 -4.52
C VAL A 39 11.02 1.68 -3.42
N ALA A 40 10.27 0.74 -2.85
CA ALA A 40 10.79 -0.07 -1.76
C ALA A 40 9.91 -1.30 -1.55
N GLU A 41 10.48 -2.31 -0.89
CA GLU A 41 9.78 -3.52 -0.50
C GLU A 41 10.21 -3.92 0.90
N ALA A 42 9.33 -4.63 1.60
CA ALA A 42 9.64 -5.18 2.90
C ALA A 42 8.93 -6.52 3.07
N GLY A 43 9.52 -7.39 3.86
CA GLY A 43 8.99 -8.74 4.05
C GLY A 43 8.15 -8.90 5.31
N ASP A 44 8.09 -7.90 6.17
CA ASP A 44 7.24 -7.94 7.35
C ASP A 44 7.05 -6.52 7.89
N GLY A 45 6.21 -6.40 8.92
CA GLY A 45 5.86 -5.10 9.45
C GLY A 45 7.03 -4.37 10.08
N GLN A 46 7.91 -5.07 10.78
CA GLN A 46 9.06 -4.45 11.40
C GLN A 46 10.02 -3.90 10.36
N GLU A 47 10.30 -4.70 9.34
CA GLU A 47 11.15 -4.25 8.25
C GLU A 47 10.53 -3.06 7.54
N ALA A 48 9.21 -3.07 7.37
CA ALA A 48 8.51 -1.95 6.73
C ALA A 48 8.78 -0.65 7.46
N LEU A 49 8.70 -0.67 8.80
CA LEU A 49 8.95 0.54 9.58
C LEU A 49 10.40 0.99 9.44
N GLU A 50 11.34 0.06 9.44
CA GLU A 50 12.74 0.39 9.28
C GLU A 50 13.02 1.01 7.90
N VAL A 51 12.42 0.45 6.87
CA VAL A 51 12.58 0.98 5.51
C VAL A 51 11.98 2.38 5.42
N LEU A 52 10.79 2.59 5.99
CA LEU A 52 10.16 3.91 5.98
C LEU A 52 11.01 4.93 6.72
N GLU A 53 11.58 4.53 7.84
CA GLU A 53 12.47 5.40 8.61
C GLU A 53 13.65 5.85 7.75
N GLY A 54 14.27 4.91 7.04
CA GLY A 54 15.39 5.22 6.16
C GLY A 54 14.99 6.12 5.00
N LEU A 55 13.86 5.86 4.39
CA LEU A 55 13.36 6.69 3.30
C LEU A 55 13.04 8.09 3.77
N ASN A 56 12.47 8.21 4.98
CA ASN A 56 12.15 9.52 5.54
C ASN A 56 13.39 10.39 5.72
N ARG A 57 14.54 9.77 5.98
CA ARG A 57 15.79 10.49 6.19
C ARG A 57 16.60 10.67 4.90
N SER A 58 16.15 10.14 3.79
CA SER A 58 16.93 10.18 2.55
C SER A 58 16.09 10.70 1.39
N THR A 59 15.54 9.80 0.57
CA THR A 59 14.85 10.18 -0.66
C THR A 59 13.40 10.60 -0.49
N GLY A 60 12.84 10.37 0.69
CA GLY A 60 11.45 10.71 0.97
C GLY A 60 10.56 9.50 1.09
N LEU A 61 9.42 9.68 1.77
CA LEU A 61 8.46 8.63 2.04
C LEU A 61 7.66 8.28 0.78
N PRO A 62 7.23 7.03 0.66
CA PRO A 62 6.33 6.67 -0.45
C PRO A 62 4.96 7.32 -0.27
N ASP A 63 4.24 7.44 -1.36
CA ASP A 63 2.87 7.95 -1.30
C ASP A 63 1.91 6.89 -0.74
N VAL A 64 2.09 5.64 -1.14
CA VAL A 64 1.18 4.56 -0.78
C VAL A 64 1.98 3.33 -0.38
N VAL A 65 1.56 2.66 0.67
CA VAL A 65 2.08 1.35 1.06
C VAL A 65 1.00 0.31 0.80
N LEU A 66 1.34 -0.71 0.00
CA LEU A 66 0.50 -1.88 -0.16
C LEU A 66 0.89 -2.84 0.96
N MET A 67 -0.06 -3.12 1.85
CA MET A 67 0.23 -3.85 3.09
C MET A 67 -0.53 -5.15 3.13
N ASP A 68 0.20 -6.28 3.13
CA ASP A 68 -0.42 -7.57 3.38
C ASP A 68 -0.92 -7.63 4.81
N VAL A 69 -2.11 -8.20 5.00
CA VAL A 69 -2.72 -8.28 6.33
C VAL A 69 -2.03 -9.31 7.21
N ARG A 70 -1.76 -10.48 6.66
CA ARG A 70 -1.27 -11.59 7.46
C ARG A 70 0.21 -11.85 7.20
N MET A 71 1.02 -11.52 8.18
CA MET A 71 2.46 -11.71 8.12
C MET A 71 2.95 -12.22 9.48
N PRO A 72 4.03 -13.00 9.51
CA PRO A 72 4.59 -13.43 10.79
C PRO A 72 5.17 -12.23 11.55
N GLY A 73 5.18 -12.35 12.87
CA GLY A 73 5.67 -11.27 13.71
C GLY A 73 4.67 -10.15 13.79
N MET A 74 5.06 -8.94 13.37
CA MET A 74 4.15 -7.80 13.35
C MET A 74 3.23 -7.93 12.14
N ASP A 75 1.94 -8.14 12.38
CA ASP A 75 0.96 -8.31 11.32
C ASP A 75 0.64 -6.97 10.64
N GLY A 76 -0.16 -7.05 9.57
CA GLY A 76 -0.48 -5.87 8.78
C GLY A 76 -1.30 -4.81 9.52
N ILE A 77 -2.13 -5.23 10.48
CA ILE A 77 -2.92 -4.27 11.27
C ILE A 77 -2.01 -3.48 12.20
N SER A 78 -1.14 -4.18 12.92
CA SER A 78 -0.19 -3.52 13.81
C SER A 78 0.76 -2.62 13.04
N ALA A 79 1.23 -3.08 11.89
CA ALA A 79 2.09 -2.27 11.03
C ALA A 79 1.36 -1.04 10.51
N THR A 80 0.10 -1.20 10.09
CA THR A 80 -0.70 -0.07 9.62
C THR A 80 -0.86 0.98 10.71
N ARG A 81 -1.14 0.54 11.95
CA ARG A 81 -1.26 1.47 13.07
C ARG A 81 0.02 2.27 13.25
N ALA A 82 1.16 1.58 13.23
CA ALA A 82 2.45 2.23 13.43
C ALA A 82 2.75 3.23 12.30
N VAL A 83 2.46 2.84 11.05
CA VAL A 83 2.67 3.74 9.91
C VAL A 83 1.79 4.98 10.05
N ALA A 84 0.52 4.80 10.39
CA ALA A 84 -0.40 5.92 10.53
C ALA A 84 0.05 6.92 11.59
N ARG A 85 0.64 6.42 12.67
CA ARG A 85 1.11 7.27 13.76
C ARG A 85 2.43 7.95 13.46
N ARG A 86 3.37 7.20 12.89
CA ARG A 86 4.75 7.69 12.70
C ARG A 86 4.95 8.41 11.38
N PHE A 87 4.17 8.05 10.36
CA PHE A 87 4.33 8.60 9.02
C PHE A 87 2.96 8.99 8.46
N PRO A 88 2.33 10.04 9.04
CA PRO A 88 0.92 10.35 8.73
C PRO A 88 0.65 10.76 7.29
N THR A 89 1.67 11.12 6.52
CA THR A 89 1.48 11.44 5.10
C THR A 89 1.43 10.19 4.21
N VAL A 90 1.84 9.05 4.74
CA VAL A 90 1.84 7.79 3.98
C VAL A 90 0.45 7.17 4.05
N LYS A 91 -0.10 6.81 2.90
CA LYS A 91 -1.40 6.14 2.84
C LYS A 91 -1.17 4.63 2.80
N VAL A 92 -2.00 3.89 3.52
CA VAL A 92 -1.87 2.44 3.55
C VAL A 92 -3.09 1.82 2.88
N LEU A 93 -2.84 1.00 1.87
CA LEU A 93 -3.86 0.22 1.19
C LEU A 93 -3.62 -1.24 1.53
N VAL A 94 -4.55 -1.82 2.26
CA VAL A 94 -4.38 -3.18 2.78
C VAL A 94 -4.86 -4.20 1.73
N LEU A 95 -4.10 -5.28 1.58
CA LEU A 95 -4.44 -6.37 0.69
C LEU A 95 -4.87 -7.57 1.52
N THR A 96 -6.00 -8.16 1.16
CA THR A 96 -6.61 -9.21 1.97
C THR A 96 -7.22 -10.27 1.08
N THR A 97 -7.54 -11.43 1.63
CA THR A 97 -8.26 -12.47 0.94
C THR A 97 -9.73 -12.49 1.39
N TYR A 98 -10.55 -13.31 0.72
CA TYR A 98 -11.98 -13.33 1.01
C TYR A 98 -12.30 -13.71 2.45
N ASP A 99 -11.47 -14.53 3.07
CA ASP A 99 -11.72 -15.01 4.42
C ASP A 99 -11.07 -14.14 5.49
N GLU A 100 -10.62 -12.94 5.13
CA GLU A 100 -9.91 -12.06 6.05
C GLU A 100 -10.60 -10.71 6.21
N ASP A 101 -11.92 -10.66 6.02
CA ASP A 101 -12.65 -9.41 6.10
C ASP A 101 -12.51 -8.71 7.46
N ASP A 102 -12.48 -9.49 8.54
CA ASP A 102 -12.33 -8.90 9.87
C ASP A 102 -11.01 -8.17 10.01
N TYR A 103 -9.95 -8.70 9.38
CA TYR A 103 -8.66 -8.01 9.38
C TYR A 103 -8.72 -6.70 8.61
N ALA A 104 -9.45 -6.70 7.49
CA ALA A 104 -9.58 -5.49 6.69
C ALA A 104 -10.27 -4.38 7.49
N PHE A 105 -11.35 -4.70 8.18
CA PHE A 105 -12.05 -3.72 9.00
C PHE A 105 -11.16 -3.23 10.15
N GLY A 106 -10.42 -4.15 10.77
CA GLY A 106 -9.48 -3.77 11.82
C GLY A 106 -8.41 -2.80 11.32
N ALA A 107 -7.95 -3.00 10.09
CA ALA A 107 -6.96 -2.10 9.50
C ALA A 107 -7.54 -0.71 9.27
N LEU A 108 -8.79 -0.62 8.83
CA LEU A 108 -9.45 0.67 8.64
C LEU A 108 -9.55 1.42 9.96
N GLU A 109 -9.87 0.71 11.03
CA GLU A 109 -9.99 1.33 12.37
C GLU A 109 -8.69 1.94 12.84
N VAL A 110 -7.55 1.40 12.41
CA VAL A 110 -6.26 1.90 12.88
C VAL A 110 -5.59 2.81 11.86
N GLY A 111 -6.28 3.19 10.80
CA GLY A 111 -5.80 4.22 9.91
C GLY A 111 -5.53 3.85 8.47
N ALA A 112 -5.87 2.64 8.03
CA ALA A 112 -5.74 2.30 6.61
C ALA A 112 -6.68 3.16 5.78
N SER A 113 -6.25 3.53 4.59
CA SER A 113 -7.07 4.31 3.65
C SER A 113 -8.07 3.44 2.89
N GLY A 114 -7.85 2.12 2.89
CA GLY A 114 -8.77 1.22 2.24
C GLY A 114 -8.21 -0.18 2.17
N PHE A 115 -8.93 -1.05 1.49
CA PHE A 115 -8.47 -2.42 1.30
C PHE A 115 -8.96 -2.97 -0.04
N LEU A 116 -8.21 -3.94 -0.56
CA LEU A 116 -8.54 -4.65 -1.78
C LEU A 116 -8.33 -6.14 -1.57
N LEU A 117 -9.03 -6.93 -2.36
CA LEU A 117 -8.75 -8.35 -2.43
C LEU A 117 -7.46 -8.58 -3.19
N LYS A 118 -6.68 -9.57 -2.78
CA LYS A 118 -5.39 -9.86 -3.39
C LYS A 118 -5.49 -10.31 -4.85
N ASP A 119 -6.65 -10.77 -5.28
CA ASP A 119 -6.84 -11.29 -6.64
C ASP A 119 -7.28 -10.22 -7.63
N VAL A 120 -7.20 -8.93 -7.27
CA VAL A 120 -7.57 -7.87 -8.21
C VAL A 120 -6.65 -7.87 -9.43
N ARG A 121 -7.17 -7.34 -10.52
CA ARG A 121 -6.39 -7.18 -11.75
C ARG A 121 -5.47 -5.97 -11.65
N ALA A 122 -4.44 -5.97 -12.50
CA ALA A 122 -3.45 -4.89 -12.48
C ALA A 122 -4.11 -3.51 -12.64
N ALA A 123 -5.08 -3.39 -13.54
CA ALA A 123 -5.76 -2.11 -13.76
C ALA A 123 -6.52 -1.64 -12.52
N GLN A 124 -7.17 -2.57 -11.82
CA GLN A 124 -7.90 -2.24 -10.60
C GLN A 124 -6.95 -1.84 -9.48
N LEU A 125 -5.82 -2.55 -9.36
CA LEU A 125 -4.82 -2.20 -8.36
C LEU A 125 -4.28 -0.79 -8.62
N ALA A 126 -3.96 -0.47 -9.86
CA ALA A 126 -3.44 0.85 -10.21
C ALA A 126 -4.45 1.95 -9.89
N GLN A 127 -5.73 1.73 -10.22
CA GLN A 127 -6.76 2.72 -9.92
C GLN A 127 -6.91 2.94 -8.42
N ALA A 128 -6.86 1.87 -7.64
CA ALA A 128 -6.96 1.98 -6.19
C ALA A 128 -5.79 2.74 -5.60
N VAL A 129 -4.58 2.47 -6.09
CA VAL A 129 -3.39 3.20 -5.64
C VAL A 129 -3.53 4.68 -5.94
N ARG A 130 -3.98 5.04 -7.15
CA ARG A 130 -4.17 6.44 -7.50
C ARG A 130 -5.19 7.12 -6.61
N ALA A 131 -6.32 6.43 -6.35
CA ALA A 131 -7.38 6.99 -5.52
C ALA A 131 -6.89 7.24 -4.10
N VAL A 132 -6.21 6.24 -3.52
CA VAL A 132 -5.70 6.35 -2.15
C VAL A 132 -4.64 7.45 -2.07
N ALA A 133 -3.78 7.55 -3.08
CA ALA A 133 -2.74 8.60 -3.09
C ALA A 133 -3.37 9.99 -3.09
N GLN A 134 -4.56 10.14 -3.66
CA GLN A 134 -5.27 11.41 -3.70
C GLN A 134 -6.13 11.65 -2.45
N GLY A 135 -6.14 10.70 -1.52
CA GLY A 135 -6.88 10.87 -0.27
C GLY A 135 -8.24 10.19 -0.24
N ASP A 136 -8.62 9.48 -1.29
CA ASP A 136 -9.89 8.78 -1.33
C ASP A 136 -9.80 7.45 -0.59
N ALA A 137 -10.92 7.00 -0.04
CA ALA A 137 -11.00 5.68 0.56
C ALA A 137 -11.35 4.67 -0.53
N VAL A 138 -10.80 3.44 -0.40
CA VAL A 138 -11.06 2.36 -1.36
C VAL A 138 -11.56 1.13 -0.61
N LEU A 139 -12.73 0.66 -1.00
CA LEU A 139 -13.31 -0.56 -0.45
C LEU A 139 -13.65 -1.49 -1.61
N THR A 140 -13.47 -2.79 -1.40
CA THR A 140 -13.81 -3.74 -2.47
C THR A 140 -15.33 -3.86 -2.59
N PRO A 141 -15.83 -4.12 -3.81
CA PRO A 141 -17.29 -4.27 -3.98
C PRO A 141 -17.88 -5.37 -3.13
N ARG A 142 -17.13 -6.41 -2.83
CA ARG A 142 -17.59 -7.50 -2.00
C ARG A 142 -18.03 -7.03 -0.62
N ILE A 143 -17.31 -6.06 -0.08
CA ILE A 143 -17.59 -5.56 1.27
C ILE A 143 -18.78 -4.61 1.26
N THR A 144 -18.98 -3.89 0.18
CA THR A 144 -20.02 -2.87 0.12
C THR A 144 -21.42 -3.44 -0.11
N ARG A 145 -21.52 -4.73 -0.32
CA ARG A 145 -22.85 -5.34 -0.44
C ARG A 145 -23.59 -5.36 0.90
#